data_9e5bcdce6c931fcba87257d404deaab6
#
_entry.id   9e5bcdce6c931fcba87257d404deaab6
#
_cell.length_a   1.000
_cell.length_b   1.000
_cell.length_c   1.000
_cell.angle_alpha   90.00
_cell.angle_beta   90.00
_cell.angle_gamma   90.00
#
_symmetry.space_group_name_H-M   'P 1'
#
loop_
_entity.id
_entity.type
_entity.pdbx_description
1 polymer ?
#
loop_
_entity_poly.entity_id
_entity_poly.type
_entity_poly.pdbx_seq_one_letter_code
_entity_poly.pdbx_strand_id
1 'polypeptide(L)'
;MNTAAQKRSRIFGTVRDDRGDPIELANVRIQAQGVRTVTNLKGEYSLYCSSRDTVVVIYSLIGYETRRRKLNSPSDSVRIDIILPSYGQTMLEEATVKGQGVQTGTTQKIKPTDSKLMPSTTGNAVEEIIATQAGVSTHNELSSQYNVRGGAFEENCVYLNGIEVYRPMLIRSGQQEGLSIINSDMVESIGFSSGGFEARYGDRMSSVLDIIYKRPEKFEATAAASMLGANGYIGWGNKHVSLMTSIRYKTTRHLLGTTDTNGEYKPNFLDYQAVLSWRPNQRWSLDMMGNISDNHYNFKPQDRETKFGTLYDAKSFKVYFDGQEKDNFKTLFGAATLTRHFNPQTFLALQASSFATQEQETYDIQGEYWLNEATTQEQLGVGTYMEHARNRLKANVFNLGLRFRTQVKDHTLQAGVDWRREHIRENAREWEMRDSMGYSLPAEPDRLMLIYSQRSQNELTANRLEAYTQDAWRFKTDIGLFNLTYGLRLAHWDWNKETLLSPRLSLGLLPSFSNNWTFRFATGFYYQAPFYKELRDTTNTAGIFSVILNKGIKSQRSIHFVLGSDYTFRMLGRPFRFTTEIYYKALSNLIPYSIDNVRIVYYGKNLSKGYATGIDF
;
A
#
# COMPACT_ATOMS: atom_id res chain seq x y z
N MET A 1 48.39 -1.97 -45.69
CA MET A 1 47.91 -1.45 -44.39
C MET A 1 47.81 -2.63 -43.41
N ASN A 2 48.75 -2.76 -42.51
CA ASN A 2 48.77 -3.84 -41.51
C ASN A 2 47.73 -3.46 -40.41
N THR A 3 46.60 -4.11 -40.40
CA THR A 3 45.69 -4.15 -39.25
C THR A 3 46.34 -4.98 -38.17
N ALA A 4 47.10 -4.32 -37.27
CA ALA A 4 47.58 -4.94 -36.05
C ALA A 4 46.39 -5.47 -35.27
N ALA A 5 46.27 -6.79 -35.08
CA ALA A 5 45.24 -7.42 -34.29
C ALA A 5 45.20 -6.76 -32.89
N GLN A 6 44.08 -6.18 -32.54
CA GLN A 6 43.88 -5.49 -31.28
C GLN A 6 43.90 -6.54 -30.15
N LYS A 7 44.97 -6.58 -29.39
CA LYS A 7 45.18 -7.55 -28.29
C LYS A 7 44.06 -7.29 -27.25
N ARG A 8 43.22 -8.30 -27.01
CA ARG A 8 42.13 -8.24 -26.04
C ARG A 8 42.53 -8.90 -24.75
N SER A 9 42.35 -8.24 -23.64
CA SER A 9 42.56 -8.77 -22.31
C SER A 9 41.22 -9.20 -21.69
N ARG A 10 41.23 -10.37 -21.03
CA ARG A 10 40.07 -10.87 -20.29
C ARG A 10 40.18 -10.42 -18.83
N ILE A 11 39.17 -9.72 -18.32
CA ILE A 11 39.03 -9.38 -16.89
C ILE A 11 37.90 -10.24 -16.34
N PHE A 12 38.18 -11.00 -15.28
CA PHE A 12 37.19 -11.88 -14.67
C PHE A 12 37.43 -11.97 -13.15
N GLY A 13 36.47 -12.48 -12.41
CA GLY A 13 36.57 -12.61 -10.95
C GLY A 13 35.21 -12.71 -10.29
N THR A 14 35.18 -12.48 -8.98
CA THR A 14 33.95 -12.51 -8.18
C THR A 14 33.71 -11.17 -7.50
N VAL A 15 32.44 -10.80 -7.40
CA VAL A 15 31.97 -9.66 -6.61
C VAL A 15 31.26 -10.22 -5.39
N ARG A 16 31.69 -9.79 -4.20
CA ARG A 16 31.15 -10.24 -2.92
C ARG A 16 30.77 -9.03 -2.08
N ASP A 17 29.90 -9.25 -1.11
CA ASP A 17 29.59 -8.22 -0.11
C ASP A 17 30.62 -8.23 1.05
N ASP A 18 30.43 -7.34 2.01
CA ASP A 18 31.22 -7.21 3.23
C ASP A 18 31.15 -8.45 4.16
N ARG A 19 30.26 -9.40 3.89
CA ARG A 19 30.11 -10.68 4.59
C ARG A 19 30.73 -11.86 3.85
N GLY A 20 31.21 -11.61 2.62
CA GLY A 20 31.77 -12.64 1.76
C GLY A 20 30.73 -13.36 0.89
N ASP A 21 29.46 -12.96 0.94
CA ASP A 21 28.41 -13.52 0.10
C ASP A 21 28.55 -13.03 -1.36
N PRO A 22 28.30 -13.89 -2.36
CA PRO A 22 28.37 -13.50 -3.76
C PRO A 22 27.24 -12.52 -4.11
N ILE A 23 27.59 -11.45 -4.82
CA ILE A 23 26.64 -10.46 -5.30
C ILE A 23 26.28 -10.74 -6.76
N GLU A 24 25.00 -11.05 -7.01
CA GLU A 24 24.46 -11.21 -8.36
C GLU A 24 24.02 -9.87 -8.95
N LEU A 25 24.03 -9.78 -10.30
CA LEU A 25 23.62 -8.61 -11.08
C LEU A 25 24.38 -7.31 -10.72
N ALA A 26 25.51 -7.40 -10.04
CA ALA A 26 26.39 -6.26 -9.92
C ALA A 26 26.85 -5.84 -11.32
N ASN A 27 26.66 -4.58 -11.64
CA ASN A 27 27.08 -4.02 -12.92
C ASN A 27 28.60 -3.82 -12.91
N VAL A 28 29.29 -4.49 -13.82
CA VAL A 28 30.73 -4.38 -14.04
C VAL A 28 30.95 -3.73 -15.38
N ARG A 29 31.50 -2.51 -15.41
CA ARG A 29 31.71 -1.77 -16.65
C ARG A 29 33.10 -1.16 -16.73
N ILE A 30 33.58 -0.98 -17.96
CA ILE A 30 34.82 -0.28 -18.25
C ILE A 30 34.50 1.17 -18.64
N GLN A 31 35.10 2.11 -17.92
CA GLN A 31 34.72 3.54 -17.99
C GLN A 31 34.88 4.16 -19.38
N ALA A 32 35.85 3.75 -20.18
CA ALA A 32 36.18 4.40 -21.45
C ALA A 32 35.84 3.58 -22.71
N GLN A 33 35.41 2.31 -22.56
CA GLN A 33 35.26 1.39 -23.71
C GLN A 33 33.83 0.93 -23.96
N GLY A 34 32.83 1.39 -23.18
CA GLY A 34 31.43 1.00 -23.33
C GLY A 34 31.16 -0.49 -23.03
N VAL A 35 32.17 -1.26 -22.64
CA VAL A 35 32.05 -2.69 -22.33
C VAL A 35 31.44 -2.84 -20.93
N ARG A 36 30.42 -3.66 -20.81
CA ARG A 36 29.73 -3.94 -19.57
C ARG A 36 29.28 -5.39 -19.47
N THR A 37 29.20 -5.91 -18.27
CA THR A 37 28.61 -7.21 -17.94
C THR A 37 27.93 -7.10 -16.58
N VAL A 38 27.21 -8.14 -16.18
CA VAL A 38 26.66 -8.30 -14.83
C VAL A 38 27.16 -9.60 -14.24
N THR A 39 27.25 -9.65 -12.92
CA THR A 39 27.64 -10.87 -12.19
C THR A 39 26.51 -11.90 -12.22
N ASN A 40 26.88 -13.17 -12.22
CA ASN A 40 25.95 -14.30 -12.10
C ASN A 40 25.58 -14.58 -10.63
N LEU A 41 24.78 -15.63 -10.39
CA LEU A 41 24.34 -16.08 -9.06
C LEU A 41 25.50 -16.38 -8.08
N LYS A 42 26.68 -16.73 -8.61
CA LYS A 42 27.90 -16.97 -7.83
C LYS A 42 28.74 -15.69 -7.64
N GLY A 43 28.23 -14.53 -8.08
CA GLY A 43 28.96 -13.28 -8.09
C GLY A 43 30.06 -13.22 -9.16
N GLU A 44 30.15 -14.20 -10.08
CA GLU A 44 31.21 -14.28 -11.07
C GLU A 44 30.89 -13.37 -12.28
N TYR A 45 31.92 -12.74 -12.82
CA TYR A 45 31.83 -11.93 -14.01
C TYR A 45 33.01 -12.19 -14.95
N SER A 46 32.83 -11.90 -16.24
CA SER A 46 33.88 -11.93 -17.24
C SER A 46 33.58 -10.89 -18.33
N LEU A 47 34.58 -10.09 -18.69
CA LEU A 47 34.49 -9.12 -19.76
C LEU A 47 35.84 -9.01 -20.50
N TYR A 48 35.80 -8.52 -21.73
CA TYR A 48 37.01 -8.34 -22.56
C TYR A 48 37.23 -6.85 -22.81
N CYS A 49 38.47 -6.40 -22.70
CA CYS A 49 38.87 -5.01 -22.94
C CYS A 49 40.08 -4.93 -23.88
N SER A 50 40.32 -3.75 -24.43
CA SER A 50 41.57 -3.47 -25.13
C SER A 50 42.70 -3.28 -24.13
N SER A 51 43.85 -3.95 -24.37
CA SER A 51 45.00 -4.01 -23.44
C SER A 51 46.01 -2.86 -23.56
N ARG A 52 45.78 -1.88 -24.46
CA ARG A 52 46.78 -0.82 -24.75
C ARG A 52 46.78 0.32 -23.77
N ASP A 53 45.68 0.53 -23.01
CA ASP A 53 45.52 1.69 -22.16
C ASP A 53 45.22 1.35 -20.71
N THR A 54 45.36 2.33 -19.85
CA THR A 54 44.85 2.21 -18.48
C THR A 54 43.36 2.01 -18.48
N VAL A 55 42.91 0.90 -17.90
CA VAL A 55 41.49 0.51 -17.82
C VAL A 55 40.96 0.75 -16.42
N VAL A 56 39.88 1.49 -16.30
CA VAL A 56 39.16 1.64 -15.01
C VAL A 56 37.90 0.80 -15.05
N VAL A 57 37.87 -0.23 -14.22
CA VAL A 57 36.72 -1.09 -14.03
C VAL A 57 35.89 -0.54 -12.88
N ILE A 58 34.61 -0.33 -13.12
CA ILE A 58 33.63 0.17 -12.15
C ILE A 58 32.67 -0.94 -11.81
N TYR A 59 32.55 -1.20 -10.53
CA TYR A 59 31.64 -2.19 -9.93
C TYR A 59 30.57 -1.42 -9.16
N SER A 60 29.30 -1.62 -9.51
CA SER A 60 28.20 -0.92 -8.87
C SER A 60 26.94 -1.78 -8.80
N LEU A 61 26.24 -1.64 -7.69
CA LEU A 61 24.92 -2.21 -7.49
C LEU A 61 24.14 -1.26 -6.58
N ILE A 62 22.85 -1.11 -6.80
CA ILE A 62 21.98 -0.31 -5.93
C ILE A 62 21.99 -0.91 -4.52
N GLY A 63 22.25 -0.09 -3.52
CA GLY A 63 22.39 -0.51 -2.12
C GLY A 63 23.83 -0.84 -1.71
N TYR A 64 24.81 -0.68 -2.61
CA TYR A 64 26.23 -0.93 -2.34
C TYR A 64 27.11 0.24 -2.76
N GLU A 65 28.24 0.44 -2.04
CA GLU A 65 29.23 1.42 -2.45
C GLU A 65 29.84 1.06 -3.80
N THR A 66 29.83 2.02 -4.72
CA THR A 66 30.50 1.86 -6.01
C THR A 66 32.01 1.78 -5.82
N ARG A 67 32.63 0.70 -6.28
CA ARG A 67 34.08 0.51 -6.26
C ARG A 67 34.68 0.67 -7.64
N ARG A 68 35.89 1.25 -7.68
CA ARG A 68 36.64 1.47 -8.90
C ARG A 68 38.02 0.83 -8.76
N ARG A 69 38.45 0.09 -9.81
CA ARG A 69 39.78 -0.48 -9.90
C ARG A 69 40.46 -0.03 -11.18
N LYS A 70 41.64 0.54 -11.02
CA LYS A 70 42.49 0.99 -12.12
C LYS A 70 43.49 -0.11 -12.44
N LEU A 71 43.59 -0.50 -13.71
CA LEU A 71 44.52 -1.47 -14.25
C LEU A 71 45.37 -0.78 -15.29
N ASN A 72 46.70 -0.81 -15.10
CA ASN A 72 47.63 -0.24 -16.07
C ASN A 72 48.05 -1.37 -17.04
N SER A 73 47.63 -1.23 -18.32
CA SER A 73 47.96 -2.18 -19.41
C SER A 73 47.74 -3.64 -19.01
N PRO A 74 46.49 -4.10 -18.85
CA PRO A 74 46.22 -5.41 -18.33
C PRO A 74 46.82 -6.52 -19.22
N SER A 75 47.40 -7.56 -18.62
CA SER A 75 47.90 -8.77 -19.28
C SER A 75 46.74 -9.54 -19.94
N ASP A 76 47.04 -10.61 -20.69
CA ASP A 76 46.03 -11.37 -21.46
C ASP A 76 44.83 -11.85 -20.63
N SER A 77 45.04 -12.08 -19.31
CA SER A 77 43.99 -12.49 -18.38
C SER A 77 44.27 -11.92 -16.98
N VAL A 78 43.30 -11.20 -16.40
CA VAL A 78 43.43 -10.61 -15.07
C VAL A 78 42.24 -11.02 -14.22
N ARG A 79 42.49 -11.64 -13.05
CA ARG A 79 41.45 -11.92 -12.06
C ARG A 79 41.36 -10.79 -11.05
N ILE A 80 40.14 -10.31 -10.80
CA ILE A 80 39.84 -9.29 -9.80
C ILE A 80 38.64 -9.72 -9.00
N ASP A 81 38.89 -10.07 -7.75
CA ASP A 81 37.85 -10.31 -6.77
C ASP A 81 37.64 -9.00 -6.00
N ILE A 82 36.42 -8.52 -5.90
CA ILE A 82 36.05 -7.23 -5.32
C ILE A 82 34.99 -7.40 -4.23
N ILE A 83 35.15 -6.62 -3.17
CA ILE A 83 34.14 -6.50 -2.12
C ILE A 83 33.41 -5.17 -2.34
N LEU A 84 32.09 -5.23 -2.47
CA LEU A 84 31.22 -4.05 -2.46
C LEU A 84 30.60 -3.95 -1.07
N PRO A 85 31.05 -2.99 -0.23
CA PRO A 85 30.38 -2.73 1.04
C PRO A 85 28.93 -2.29 0.81
N SER A 86 28.01 -2.84 1.57
CA SER A 86 26.62 -2.34 1.57
C SER A 86 26.59 -0.96 2.22
N TYR A 87 25.82 -0.01 1.64
CA TYR A 87 25.47 1.18 2.40
C TYR A 87 24.78 0.72 3.67
N GLY A 88 25.27 1.15 4.84
CA GLY A 88 24.68 0.81 6.13
C GLY A 88 23.23 1.31 6.17
N GLN A 89 22.32 0.48 5.70
CA GLN A 89 20.90 0.78 5.66
C GLN A 89 20.33 0.65 7.06
N THR A 90 19.97 1.77 7.58
CA THR A 90 19.30 1.95 8.85
C THR A 90 17.80 1.77 8.68
N MET A 91 17.35 0.62 8.21
CA MET A 91 15.93 0.31 8.22
C MET A 91 15.74 -1.20 8.21
N LEU A 92 14.68 -1.63 8.86
CA LEU A 92 14.18 -2.98 9.02
C LEU A 92 14.19 -3.78 7.68
N GLU A 93 15.37 -4.14 7.21
CA GLU A 93 15.45 -5.05 6.07
C GLU A 93 15.20 -6.48 6.55
N GLU A 94 14.28 -7.14 5.89
CA GLU A 94 14.15 -8.59 5.90
C GLU A 94 15.52 -9.25 5.75
N ALA A 95 15.76 -10.37 6.42
CA ALA A 95 16.87 -11.27 6.12
C ALA A 95 16.69 -11.81 4.70
N THR A 96 16.87 -10.95 3.72
CA THR A 96 16.84 -11.31 2.32
C THR A 96 18.21 -11.82 1.95
N VAL A 97 18.28 -13.00 1.36
CA VAL A 97 19.47 -13.45 0.66
C VAL A 97 19.78 -12.42 -0.40
N LYS A 98 20.86 -11.64 -0.21
CA LYS A 98 21.25 -10.57 -1.13
C LYS A 98 21.78 -11.17 -2.44
N GLY A 99 20.87 -11.52 -3.31
CA GLY A 99 21.06 -11.67 -4.74
C GLY A 99 19.83 -11.06 -5.37
N GLN A 100 19.95 -10.04 -6.20
CA GLN A 100 18.80 -9.54 -6.95
C GLN A 100 18.28 -10.68 -7.83
N GLY A 101 17.20 -11.31 -7.46
CA GLY A 101 16.57 -12.39 -8.21
C GLY A 101 15.94 -13.47 -7.33
N VAL A 102 16.49 -13.73 -6.15
CA VAL A 102 16.01 -14.84 -5.34
C VAL A 102 15.36 -14.32 -4.07
N GLN A 103 14.03 -14.23 -4.09
CA GLN A 103 13.22 -13.86 -2.93
C GLN A 103 12.80 -15.14 -2.20
N THR A 104 13.30 -15.35 -1.01
CA THR A 104 12.94 -16.49 -0.15
C THR A 104 11.81 -16.14 0.82
N GLY A 105 11.50 -14.85 1.02
CA GLY A 105 10.38 -14.36 1.82
C GLY A 105 9.12 -14.15 0.99
N THR A 106 8.00 -13.90 1.66
CA THR A 106 6.70 -13.59 1.03
C THR A 106 6.58 -12.14 0.54
N THR A 107 7.46 -11.26 0.99
CA THR A 107 7.48 -9.85 0.55
C THR A 107 8.25 -9.71 -0.75
N GLN A 108 7.56 -9.30 -1.80
CA GLN A 108 8.16 -9.02 -3.10
C GLN A 108 8.71 -7.59 -3.12
N LYS A 109 9.95 -7.43 -3.60
CA LYS A 109 10.55 -6.11 -3.84
C LYS A 109 10.24 -5.65 -5.26
N ILE A 110 9.57 -4.50 -5.37
CA ILE A 110 9.20 -3.87 -6.63
C ILE A 110 10.12 -2.66 -6.82
N LYS A 111 10.60 -2.46 -8.04
CA LYS A 111 11.49 -1.33 -8.33
C LYS A 111 10.68 -0.04 -8.49
N PRO A 112 11.01 1.04 -7.78
CA PRO A 112 10.29 2.31 -7.92
C PRO A 112 10.42 2.93 -9.32
N THR A 113 11.49 2.59 -10.07
CA THR A 113 11.66 3.03 -11.46
C THR A 113 10.57 2.51 -12.38
N ASP A 114 10.01 1.35 -12.08
CA ASP A 114 8.96 0.73 -12.91
C ASP A 114 7.65 1.53 -12.79
N SER A 115 7.39 2.17 -11.64
CA SER A 115 6.23 3.05 -11.45
C SER A 115 6.26 4.30 -12.34
N LYS A 116 7.46 4.80 -12.70
CA LYS A 116 7.61 5.95 -13.61
C LYS A 116 7.38 5.60 -15.08
N LEU A 117 7.40 4.31 -15.42
CA LEU A 117 7.15 3.81 -16.77
C LEU A 117 5.68 3.44 -16.99
N MET A 118 4.90 3.35 -15.91
CA MET A 118 3.47 3.05 -16.00
C MET A 118 2.70 4.32 -16.38
N PRO A 119 1.78 4.26 -17.35
CA PRO A 119 0.85 5.34 -17.59
C PRO A 119 -0.05 5.48 -16.37
N SER A 120 0.09 6.56 -15.63
CA SER A 120 -0.71 6.83 -14.44
C SER A 120 -1.91 7.68 -14.78
N THR A 121 -3.11 7.13 -14.65
CA THR A 121 -4.37 7.87 -14.76
C THR A 121 -4.71 8.60 -13.47
N THR A 122 -4.22 8.13 -12.33
CA THR A 122 -4.57 8.67 -11.02
C THR A 122 -3.49 9.56 -10.41
N GLY A 123 -2.26 9.51 -10.94
CA GLY A 123 -1.08 10.11 -10.31
C GLY A 123 -0.59 9.36 -9.06
N ASN A 124 -1.14 8.16 -8.80
CA ASN A 124 -0.77 7.28 -7.69
C ASN A 124 0.05 6.08 -8.22
N ALA A 125 1.20 6.37 -8.82
CA ALA A 125 1.99 5.39 -9.56
C ALA A 125 2.42 4.15 -8.74
N VAL A 126 2.47 4.23 -7.41
CA VAL A 126 2.78 3.07 -6.55
C VAL A 126 1.60 2.12 -6.47
N GLU A 127 0.39 2.61 -6.26
CA GLU A 127 -0.81 1.77 -6.19
C GLU A 127 -1.13 1.16 -7.55
N GLU A 128 -0.87 1.87 -8.63
CA GLU A 128 -1.03 1.35 -9.99
C GLU A 128 -0.07 0.19 -10.29
N ILE A 129 1.18 0.27 -9.84
CA ILE A 129 2.11 -0.85 -9.99
C ILE A 129 1.74 -2.03 -9.07
N ILE A 130 1.17 -1.76 -7.90
CA ILE A 130 0.62 -2.82 -7.05
C ILE A 130 -0.57 -3.50 -7.72
N ALA A 131 -1.43 -2.76 -8.41
CA ALA A 131 -2.57 -3.30 -9.16
C ALA A 131 -2.16 -4.27 -10.28
N THR A 132 -0.91 -4.19 -10.77
CA THR A 132 -0.38 -5.15 -11.76
C THR A 132 0.15 -6.44 -11.14
N GLN A 133 0.23 -6.53 -9.81
CA GLN A 133 0.72 -7.73 -9.15
C GLN A 133 -0.34 -8.84 -9.16
N ALA A 134 0.13 -10.08 -9.21
CA ALA A 134 -0.74 -11.25 -9.18
C ALA A 134 -1.59 -11.28 -7.90
N GLY A 135 -2.88 -11.62 -8.03
CA GLY A 135 -3.83 -11.64 -6.92
C GLY A 135 -4.33 -10.27 -6.45
N VAL A 136 -4.01 -9.21 -7.17
CA VAL A 136 -4.51 -7.84 -6.90
C VAL A 136 -5.57 -7.46 -7.92
N SER A 137 -6.64 -6.83 -7.46
CA SER A 137 -7.71 -6.29 -8.29
C SER A 137 -8.10 -4.88 -7.84
N THR A 138 -8.57 -4.08 -8.79
CA THR A 138 -9.10 -2.74 -8.54
C THR A 138 -10.54 -2.67 -9.02
N HIS A 139 -11.37 -1.88 -8.37
CA HIS A 139 -12.75 -1.69 -8.78
C HIS A 139 -12.92 -0.54 -9.78
N ASN A 140 -12.01 0.43 -9.72
CA ASN A 140 -12.09 1.65 -10.50
C ASN A 140 -10.68 2.13 -10.85
N GLU A 141 -10.44 2.46 -12.10
CA GLU A 141 -9.16 2.97 -12.58
C GLU A 141 -8.80 4.35 -12.01
N LEU A 142 -9.77 5.09 -11.47
CA LEU A 142 -9.55 6.40 -10.87
C LEU A 142 -9.29 6.35 -9.36
N SER A 143 -9.41 5.15 -8.75
CA SER A 143 -9.20 4.92 -7.33
C SER A 143 -7.78 4.44 -7.04
N SER A 144 -7.25 4.82 -5.88
CA SER A 144 -6.01 4.26 -5.32
C SER A 144 -6.25 2.98 -4.52
N GLN A 145 -7.50 2.57 -4.34
CA GLN A 145 -7.87 1.36 -3.60
C GLN A 145 -7.58 0.11 -4.42
N TYR A 146 -7.05 -0.89 -3.75
CA TYR A 146 -6.82 -2.21 -4.32
C TYR A 146 -7.25 -3.31 -3.36
N ASN A 147 -7.73 -4.39 -3.90
CA ASN A 147 -8.14 -5.59 -3.18
C ASN A 147 -7.14 -6.71 -3.45
N VAL A 148 -6.87 -7.52 -2.43
CA VAL A 148 -5.85 -8.57 -2.52
C VAL A 148 -6.45 -9.92 -2.13
N ARG A 149 -6.44 -10.87 -3.08
CA ARG A 149 -6.87 -12.25 -2.85
C ARG A 149 -8.21 -12.35 -2.13
N GLY A 150 -9.22 -11.66 -2.67
CA GLY A 150 -10.58 -11.65 -2.16
C GLY A 150 -10.81 -10.81 -0.91
N GLY A 151 -9.79 -10.14 -0.38
CA GLY A 151 -9.95 -9.21 0.73
C GLY A 151 -10.31 -7.80 0.28
N ALA A 152 -10.99 -7.04 1.12
CA ALA A 152 -11.33 -5.65 0.88
C ALA A 152 -10.11 -4.74 1.04
N PHE A 153 -10.20 -3.52 0.51
CA PHE A 153 -9.09 -2.55 0.58
C PHE A 153 -8.73 -2.16 2.02
N GLU A 154 -9.68 -2.19 2.95
CA GLU A 154 -9.44 -1.93 4.39
C GLU A 154 -8.62 -3.04 5.07
N GLU A 155 -8.50 -4.20 4.44
CA GLU A 155 -7.70 -5.31 4.95
C GLU A 155 -6.21 -5.19 4.58
N ASN A 156 -5.82 -4.15 3.87
CA ASN A 156 -4.45 -3.88 3.48
C ASN A 156 -3.76 -2.96 4.49
N CYS A 157 -2.51 -3.26 4.80
CA CYS A 157 -1.67 -2.46 5.67
C CYS A 157 -0.63 -1.69 4.86
N VAL A 158 -0.41 -0.43 5.20
CA VAL A 158 0.62 0.41 4.59
C VAL A 158 1.58 0.89 5.65
N TYR A 159 2.87 0.65 5.42
CA TYR A 159 3.97 1.16 6.22
C TYR A 159 4.76 2.21 5.43
N LEU A 160 5.06 3.32 6.08
CA LEU A 160 6.01 4.32 5.59
C LEU A 160 7.21 4.38 6.54
N ASN A 161 8.40 4.07 6.04
CA ASN A 161 9.62 4.04 6.84
C ASN A 161 9.48 3.21 8.14
N GLY A 162 8.76 2.06 8.06
CA GLY A 162 8.52 1.16 9.19
C GLY A 162 7.46 1.61 10.18
N ILE A 163 6.72 2.69 9.89
CA ILE A 163 5.60 3.19 10.70
C ILE A 163 4.28 2.87 9.99
N GLU A 164 3.38 2.19 10.69
CA GLU A 164 2.04 1.91 10.16
C GLU A 164 1.26 3.22 9.99
N VAL A 165 0.70 3.42 8.80
CA VAL A 165 -0.18 4.54 8.50
C VAL A 165 -1.61 4.17 8.87
N TYR A 166 -2.21 4.94 9.77
CA TYR A 166 -3.61 4.78 10.12
C TYR A 166 -4.49 5.27 8.96
N ARG A 167 -5.39 4.41 8.46
CA ARG A 167 -6.28 4.72 7.32
C ARG A 167 -5.52 5.32 6.12
N PRO A 168 -4.66 4.55 5.46
CA PRO A 168 -3.86 5.02 4.33
C PRO A 168 -4.71 5.43 3.12
N MET A 169 -5.93 4.92 3.04
CA MET A 169 -6.92 5.20 2.00
C MET A 169 -8.17 5.79 2.64
N LEU A 170 -8.74 6.83 2.04
CA LEU A 170 -9.99 7.42 2.51
C LEU A 170 -11.15 6.47 2.20
N ILE A 171 -11.95 6.18 3.22
CA ILE A 171 -13.12 5.32 3.10
C ILE A 171 -14.32 6.21 2.81
N ARG A 172 -14.64 6.36 1.53
CA ARG A 172 -15.93 6.86 1.10
C ARG A 172 -16.63 5.80 0.24
N SER A 173 -17.93 5.86 0.22
CA SER A 173 -18.80 5.03 -0.60
C SER A 173 -18.39 5.00 -2.09
N GLY A 174 -17.40 4.20 -2.41
CA GLY A 174 -17.20 3.58 -3.71
C GLY A 174 -16.85 4.44 -4.92
N GLN A 175 -16.80 5.77 -4.87
CA GLN A 175 -16.73 6.49 -6.14
C GLN A 175 -15.49 7.29 -6.45
N GLN A 176 -14.63 7.67 -5.58
CA GLN A 176 -13.35 8.32 -5.94
C GLN A 176 -12.61 8.77 -4.70
N GLU A 177 -11.41 8.29 -4.58
CA GLU A 177 -10.56 8.66 -3.47
C GLU A 177 -9.51 9.65 -3.90
N GLY A 178 -9.03 10.35 -2.88
CA GLY A 178 -7.98 11.32 -2.98
C GLY A 178 -6.64 10.77 -3.40
N LEU A 179 -5.63 11.60 -3.22
CA LEU A 179 -4.26 11.18 -3.33
C LEU A 179 -3.94 10.15 -2.24
N SER A 180 -3.26 9.09 -2.63
CA SER A 180 -2.60 8.20 -1.67
C SER A 180 -1.58 9.00 -0.84
N ILE A 181 -1.41 8.61 0.43
CA ILE A 181 -0.34 9.18 1.26
C ILE A 181 1.07 8.92 0.68
N ILE A 182 1.21 7.90 -0.18
CA ILE A 182 2.49 7.54 -0.79
C ILE A 182 2.80 8.51 -1.95
N ASN A 183 3.94 9.17 -1.87
CA ASN A 183 4.44 9.99 -2.97
C ASN A 183 5.54 9.24 -3.73
N SER A 184 5.27 8.84 -4.96
CA SER A 184 6.16 8.05 -5.81
C SER A 184 7.53 8.70 -6.07
N ASP A 185 7.62 10.04 -6.09
CA ASP A 185 8.89 10.75 -6.28
C ASP A 185 9.83 10.61 -5.08
N MET A 186 9.27 10.37 -3.90
CA MET A 186 10.02 10.19 -2.65
C MET A 186 10.40 8.73 -2.38
N VAL A 187 9.87 7.76 -3.12
CA VAL A 187 10.05 6.32 -2.85
C VAL A 187 11.42 5.82 -3.28
N GLU A 188 12.13 5.12 -2.38
CA GLU A 188 13.36 4.37 -2.64
C GLU A 188 13.10 2.89 -2.88
N SER A 189 12.24 2.27 -2.07
CA SER A 189 11.89 0.86 -2.21
C SER A 189 10.44 0.58 -1.89
N ILE A 190 9.89 -0.42 -2.58
CA ILE A 190 8.53 -0.92 -2.42
C ILE A 190 8.62 -2.39 -2.07
N GLY A 191 8.12 -2.76 -0.89
CA GLY A 191 7.90 -4.14 -0.48
C GLY A 191 6.41 -4.45 -0.48
N PHE A 192 5.99 -5.49 -1.18
CA PHE A 192 4.59 -5.91 -1.23
C PHE A 192 4.44 -7.38 -0.88
N SER A 193 3.48 -7.70 -0.01
CA SER A 193 3.12 -9.08 0.33
C SER A 193 1.62 -9.27 0.20
N SER A 194 1.20 -10.20 -0.64
CA SER A 194 -0.20 -10.57 -0.88
C SER A 194 -0.76 -11.60 0.12
N GLY A 195 -0.04 -11.84 1.21
CA GLY A 195 -0.40 -12.76 2.30
C GLY A 195 0.81 -13.50 2.85
N GLY A 196 0.66 -14.16 3.99
CA GLY A 196 1.75 -14.89 4.63
C GLY A 196 2.86 -13.99 5.20
N PHE A 197 2.58 -12.70 5.45
CA PHE A 197 3.57 -11.74 5.92
C PHE A 197 3.99 -11.96 7.38
N GLU A 198 5.18 -11.46 7.73
CA GLU A 198 5.88 -11.69 8.99
C GLU A 198 5.18 -11.08 10.22
N ALA A 199 5.60 -11.53 11.43
CA ALA A 199 5.03 -11.09 12.70
C ALA A 199 5.31 -9.60 13.04
N ARG A 200 6.35 -9.01 12.45
CA ARG A 200 6.66 -7.58 12.61
C ARG A 200 5.58 -6.65 12.07
N TYR A 201 4.83 -7.09 11.08
CA TYR A 201 3.72 -6.32 10.52
C TYR A 201 2.46 -6.49 11.35
N GLY A 202 1.71 -5.40 11.51
CA GLY A 202 0.48 -5.34 12.28
C GLY A 202 -0.64 -6.23 11.73
N ASP A 203 -1.72 -6.23 12.43
CA ASP A 203 -2.84 -7.09 12.17
C ASP A 203 -3.72 -6.52 11.05
N ARG A 204 -3.65 -7.17 9.88
CA ARG A 204 -4.52 -7.01 8.72
C ARG A 204 -4.71 -8.38 8.07
N MET A 205 -5.77 -8.56 7.31
CA MET A 205 -6.15 -9.89 6.80
C MET A 205 -5.72 -10.15 5.36
N SER A 206 -5.30 -9.13 4.59
CA SER A 206 -5.02 -9.34 3.17
C SER A 206 -3.60 -9.09 2.76
N SER A 207 -3.08 -7.88 2.87
CA SER A 207 -1.76 -7.56 2.35
C SER A 207 -0.99 -6.55 3.20
N VAL A 208 0.31 -6.45 2.91
CA VAL A 208 1.19 -5.43 3.45
C VAL A 208 1.93 -4.75 2.31
N LEU A 209 1.92 -3.42 2.32
CA LEU A 209 2.71 -2.54 1.47
C LEU A 209 3.70 -1.78 2.36
N ASP A 210 4.99 -2.08 2.21
CA ASP A 210 6.08 -1.49 2.99
C ASP A 210 6.90 -0.56 2.11
N ILE A 211 6.82 0.74 2.37
CA ILE A 211 7.43 1.80 1.58
C ILE A 211 8.57 2.42 2.35
N ILE A 212 9.71 2.51 1.71
CA ILE A 212 10.87 3.24 2.21
C ILE A 212 11.08 4.46 1.34
N TYR A 213 11.16 5.63 1.96
CA TYR A 213 11.47 6.89 1.29
C TYR A 213 12.98 7.09 1.14
N LYS A 214 13.36 7.80 0.07
CA LYS A 214 14.73 8.14 -0.26
C LYS A 214 15.41 8.95 0.83
N ARG A 215 16.73 8.99 0.74
CA ARG A 215 17.59 9.92 1.48
C ARG A 215 18.56 10.56 0.51
N PRO A 216 18.19 11.65 -0.16
CA PRO A 216 19.07 12.31 -1.09
C PRO A 216 20.36 12.79 -0.40
N GLU A 217 21.50 12.49 -1.02
CA GLU A 217 22.82 12.99 -0.61
C GLU A 217 23.28 14.18 -1.47
N LYS A 218 22.49 14.50 -2.50
CA LYS A 218 22.72 15.62 -3.42
C LYS A 218 21.39 16.31 -3.68
N PHE A 219 21.49 17.49 -4.30
CA PHE A 219 20.29 18.16 -4.79
C PHE A 219 19.64 17.36 -5.91
N GLU A 220 18.35 17.11 -5.79
CA GLU A 220 17.48 16.54 -6.82
C GLU A 220 16.12 17.23 -6.78
N ALA A 221 15.50 17.39 -7.93
CA ALA A 221 14.18 17.98 -8.05
C ALA A 221 13.40 17.35 -9.20
N THR A 222 12.09 17.25 -9.03
CA THR A 222 11.16 16.81 -10.06
C THR A 222 9.97 17.76 -10.07
N ALA A 223 9.54 18.16 -11.25
CA ALA A 223 8.29 18.87 -11.43
C ALA A 223 7.53 18.23 -12.59
N ALA A 224 6.25 17.98 -12.40
CA ALA A 224 5.38 17.43 -13.43
C ALA A 224 4.02 18.16 -13.40
N ALA A 225 3.44 18.34 -14.58
CA ALA A 225 2.11 18.89 -14.76
C ALA A 225 1.36 18.08 -15.82
N SER A 226 0.10 17.83 -15.59
CA SER A 226 -0.80 17.10 -16.48
C SER A 226 -2.21 17.67 -16.39
N MET A 227 -3.12 17.18 -17.22
CA MET A 227 -4.54 17.53 -17.11
C MET A 227 -5.18 17.10 -15.79
N LEU A 228 -4.56 16.17 -15.07
CA LEU A 228 -5.04 15.66 -13.78
C LEU A 228 -4.46 16.40 -12.58
N GLY A 229 -3.50 17.32 -12.79
CA GLY A 229 -2.90 18.07 -11.71
C GLY A 229 -1.42 18.36 -11.92
N ALA A 230 -0.76 18.74 -10.83
CA ALA A 230 0.66 19.05 -10.82
C ALA A 230 1.31 18.53 -9.53
N ASN A 231 2.59 18.18 -9.63
CA ASN A 231 3.41 17.83 -8.49
C ASN A 231 4.80 18.46 -8.58
N GLY A 232 5.34 18.77 -7.42
CA GLY A 232 6.71 19.25 -7.27
C GLY A 232 7.39 18.50 -6.13
N TYR A 233 8.62 18.10 -6.35
CA TYR A 233 9.47 17.43 -5.38
C TYR A 233 10.86 18.07 -5.38
N ILE A 234 11.40 18.30 -4.20
CA ILE A 234 12.76 18.77 -3.99
C ILE A 234 13.40 17.91 -2.90
N GLY A 235 14.58 17.38 -3.20
CA GLY A 235 15.44 16.67 -2.28
C GLY A 235 16.82 17.34 -2.20
N TRP A 236 17.34 17.44 -0.99
CA TRP A 236 18.68 17.97 -0.74
C TRP A 236 19.29 17.26 0.47
N GLY A 237 20.58 17.05 0.42
CA GLY A 237 21.25 16.48 1.58
C GLY A 237 22.73 16.26 1.41
N ASN A 238 23.29 15.70 2.46
CA ASN A 238 24.65 15.20 2.55
C ASN A 238 24.68 13.96 3.45
N LYS A 239 25.87 13.46 3.81
CA LYS A 239 26.03 12.26 4.65
C LYS A 239 25.38 12.39 6.04
N HIS A 240 25.16 13.60 6.55
CA HIS A 240 24.64 13.83 7.91
C HIS A 240 23.19 14.29 7.92
N VAL A 241 22.77 15.06 6.93
CA VAL A 241 21.42 15.63 6.86
C VAL A 241 20.83 15.39 5.48
N SER A 242 19.60 14.99 5.43
CA SER A 242 18.82 14.88 4.20
C SER A 242 17.42 15.45 4.44
N LEU A 243 16.98 16.32 3.55
CA LEU A 243 15.66 16.93 3.56
C LEU A 243 14.98 16.68 2.22
N MET A 244 13.74 16.21 2.27
CA MET A 244 12.87 16.10 1.12
C MET A 244 11.58 16.84 1.40
N THR A 245 11.05 17.50 0.39
CA THR A 245 9.72 18.12 0.45
C THR A 245 9.01 17.95 -0.88
N SER A 246 7.69 17.84 -0.82
CA SER A 246 6.86 17.64 -1.99
C SER A 246 5.49 18.27 -1.79
N ILE A 247 4.95 18.84 -2.87
CA ILE A 247 3.58 19.29 -2.96
C ILE A 247 2.92 18.62 -4.15
N ARG A 248 1.68 18.16 -3.97
CA ARG A 248 0.88 17.53 -5.03
C ARG A 248 -0.51 18.14 -5.04
N TYR A 249 -0.95 18.51 -6.23
CA TYR A 249 -2.33 18.90 -6.50
C TYR A 249 -2.91 17.95 -7.55
N LYS A 250 -4.11 17.44 -7.30
CA LYS A 250 -4.83 16.56 -8.23
C LYS A 250 -6.27 17.00 -8.37
N THR A 251 -6.79 16.88 -9.59
CA THR A 251 -8.23 17.05 -9.88
C THR A 251 -8.61 16.11 -11.02
N THR A 252 -9.74 15.44 -10.90
CA THR A 252 -10.31 14.59 -11.96
C THR A 252 -11.46 15.30 -12.69
N ARG A 253 -11.68 16.58 -12.42
CA ARG A 253 -12.76 17.37 -12.99
C ARG A 253 -12.88 17.29 -14.50
N HIS A 254 -11.73 17.30 -15.20
CA HIS A 254 -11.73 17.30 -16.67
C HIS A 254 -12.00 15.92 -17.28
N LEU A 255 -11.66 14.84 -16.60
CA LEU A 255 -11.97 13.47 -17.05
C LEU A 255 -13.45 13.15 -16.88
N LEU A 256 -14.02 13.54 -15.76
CA LEU A 256 -15.39 13.19 -15.40
C LEU A 256 -16.43 14.00 -16.14
N GLY A 257 -16.08 15.18 -16.66
CA GLY A 257 -16.94 15.96 -17.53
C GLY A 257 -17.13 15.40 -18.95
N THR A 258 -16.35 14.37 -19.32
CA THR A 258 -16.43 13.70 -20.64
C THR A 258 -17.12 12.34 -20.58
N THR A 259 -17.35 11.81 -19.38
CA THR A 259 -18.07 10.55 -19.17
C THR A 259 -19.55 10.83 -18.94
N ASP A 260 -20.41 9.92 -19.41
CA ASP A 260 -21.85 9.95 -19.19
C ASP A 260 -22.16 9.61 -17.71
N THR A 261 -21.77 10.52 -16.81
CA THR A 261 -21.94 10.34 -15.36
C THR A 261 -23.30 10.86 -14.94
N ASN A 262 -23.92 10.19 -13.98
CA ASN A 262 -25.21 10.59 -13.40
C ASN A 262 -25.14 11.89 -12.55
N GLY A 263 -24.07 12.69 -12.71
CA GLY A 263 -23.88 13.91 -11.96
C GLY A 263 -22.54 14.61 -12.28
N GLU A 264 -22.47 15.88 -11.91
CA GLU A 264 -21.26 16.68 -12.01
C GLU A 264 -20.40 16.46 -10.76
N TYR A 265 -19.26 15.82 -10.91
CA TYR A 265 -18.34 15.48 -9.83
C TYR A 265 -17.03 16.25 -9.94
N LYS A 266 -16.68 17.02 -8.91
CA LYS A 266 -15.51 17.92 -8.91
C LYS A 266 -14.62 17.69 -7.69
N PRO A 267 -13.81 16.62 -7.67
CA PRO A 267 -12.85 16.40 -6.60
C PRO A 267 -11.60 17.26 -6.79
N ASN A 268 -11.08 17.77 -5.67
CA ASN A 268 -9.81 18.48 -5.60
C ASN A 268 -9.01 17.95 -4.41
N PHE A 269 -7.74 17.67 -4.64
CA PHE A 269 -6.84 17.11 -3.63
C PHE A 269 -5.57 17.93 -3.56
N LEU A 270 -5.18 18.33 -2.37
CA LEU A 270 -3.92 19.00 -2.09
C LEU A 270 -3.19 18.22 -0.99
N ASP A 271 -1.93 17.91 -1.25
CA ASP A 271 -1.07 17.17 -0.34
C ASP A 271 0.30 17.83 -0.26
N TYR A 272 0.79 18.01 0.96
CA TYR A 272 2.14 18.48 1.25
C TYR A 272 2.85 17.50 2.16
N GLN A 273 4.07 17.10 1.80
CA GLN A 273 4.89 16.18 2.59
C GLN A 273 6.29 16.74 2.78
N ALA A 274 6.86 16.45 3.95
CA ALA A 274 8.25 16.74 4.26
C ALA A 274 8.87 15.59 5.05
N VAL A 275 10.12 15.26 4.74
CA VAL A 275 10.90 14.23 5.44
C VAL A 275 12.30 14.80 5.73
N LEU A 276 12.68 14.73 7.00
CA LEU A 276 13.99 15.11 7.49
C LEU A 276 14.69 13.89 8.07
N SER A 277 15.89 13.60 7.59
CA SER A 277 16.77 12.58 8.16
C SER A 277 18.04 13.22 8.67
N TRP A 278 18.39 13.00 9.94
CA TRP A 278 19.57 13.55 10.58
C TRP A 278 20.41 12.43 11.22
N ARG A 279 21.67 12.34 10.82
CA ARG A 279 22.67 11.38 11.31
C ARG A 279 23.89 12.11 11.84
N PRO A 280 23.88 12.60 13.09
CA PRO A 280 25.00 13.33 13.67
C PRO A 280 26.28 12.48 13.75
N ASN A 281 26.14 11.18 13.86
CA ASN A 281 27.23 10.22 13.90
C ASN A 281 26.75 8.81 13.50
N GLN A 282 27.64 7.83 13.50
CA GLN A 282 27.31 6.44 13.13
C GLN A 282 26.43 5.71 14.15
N ARG A 283 26.24 6.27 15.36
CA ARG A 283 25.49 5.63 16.45
C ARG A 283 24.05 6.12 16.55
N TRP A 284 23.75 7.32 16.06
CA TRP A 284 22.45 7.93 16.20
C TRP A 284 21.88 8.39 14.86
N SER A 285 20.62 8.12 14.64
CA SER A 285 19.83 8.72 13.57
C SER A 285 18.46 9.16 14.05
N LEU A 286 17.99 10.27 13.52
CA LEU A 286 16.65 10.81 13.71
C LEU A 286 16.01 11.00 12.35
N ASP A 287 14.90 10.32 12.12
CA ASP A 287 14.09 10.44 10.93
C ASP A 287 12.73 11.04 11.33
N MET A 288 12.33 12.11 10.68
CA MET A 288 11.05 12.79 10.91
C MET A 288 10.29 12.91 9.60
N MET A 289 8.99 12.72 9.63
CA MET A 289 8.12 12.93 8.48
C MET A 289 6.83 13.64 8.89
N GLY A 290 6.30 14.43 7.96
CA GLY A 290 5.02 15.10 8.09
C GLY A 290 4.25 15.08 6.79
N ASN A 291 2.93 14.95 6.88
CA ASN A 291 2.00 15.06 5.77
C ASN A 291 0.80 15.88 6.19
N ILE A 292 0.40 16.79 5.31
CA ILE A 292 -0.83 17.58 5.44
C ILE A 292 -1.63 17.38 4.16
N SER A 293 -2.87 16.95 4.26
CA SER A 293 -3.72 16.73 3.10
C SER A 293 -5.09 17.39 3.29
N ASP A 294 -5.59 18.01 2.24
CA ASP A 294 -6.91 18.66 2.19
C ASP A 294 -7.63 18.20 0.92
N ASN A 295 -8.69 17.43 1.11
CA ASN A 295 -9.43 16.78 0.04
C ASN A 295 -10.88 17.30 0.05
N HIS A 296 -11.30 17.84 -1.08
CA HIS A 296 -12.65 18.37 -1.28
C HIS A 296 -13.36 17.58 -2.38
N TYR A 297 -14.60 17.19 -2.09
CA TYR A 297 -15.50 16.55 -3.05
C TYR A 297 -16.76 17.40 -3.18
N ASN A 298 -17.08 17.79 -4.40
CA ASN A 298 -18.36 18.41 -4.71
C ASN A 298 -19.06 17.52 -5.73
N PHE A 299 -20.27 17.12 -5.40
CA PHE A 299 -21.12 16.35 -6.29
C PHE A 299 -22.44 17.11 -6.48
N LYS A 300 -22.85 17.26 -7.74
CA LYS A 300 -24.15 17.79 -8.12
C LYS A 300 -24.82 16.77 -9.04
N PRO A 301 -25.92 16.14 -8.63
CA PRO A 301 -26.64 15.21 -9.49
C PRO A 301 -27.16 15.92 -10.72
N GLN A 302 -27.27 15.18 -11.84
CA GLN A 302 -27.85 15.71 -13.09
C GLN A 302 -29.13 14.98 -13.41
N ASP A 303 -30.05 15.73 -14.06
CA ASP A 303 -31.28 15.19 -14.56
C ASP A 303 -31.01 14.05 -15.54
N ARG A 304 -31.85 13.04 -15.50
CA ARG A 304 -31.72 11.88 -16.39
C ARG A 304 -33.09 11.39 -16.87
N GLU A 305 -33.07 10.80 -18.06
CA GLU A 305 -34.20 10.08 -18.64
C GLU A 305 -33.77 8.67 -19.01
N THR A 306 -34.52 7.67 -18.60
CA THR A 306 -34.30 6.26 -18.95
C THR A 306 -35.59 5.73 -19.59
N LYS A 307 -35.47 5.17 -20.79
CA LYS A 307 -36.57 4.50 -21.49
C LYS A 307 -36.39 3.00 -21.37
N PHE A 308 -37.48 2.31 -21.04
CA PHE A 308 -37.49 0.86 -20.87
C PHE A 308 -38.87 0.28 -21.26
N GLY A 309 -38.92 -1.03 -21.44
CA GLY A 309 -40.13 -1.74 -21.85
C GLY A 309 -40.04 -2.37 -23.23
N THR A 310 -41.18 -2.69 -23.82
CA THR A 310 -41.30 -3.28 -25.16
C THR A 310 -41.73 -2.25 -26.19
N LEU A 311 -41.76 -2.61 -27.49
CA LEU A 311 -42.26 -1.76 -28.57
C LEU A 311 -43.72 -1.30 -28.37
N TYR A 312 -44.50 -2.08 -27.62
CA TYR A 312 -45.93 -1.83 -27.38
C TYR A 312 -46.25 -1.22 -26.01
N ASP A 313 -45.28 -1.32 -25.05
CA ASP A 313 -45.42 -0.80 -23.69
C ASP A 313 -44.05 -0.21 -23.28
N ALA A 314 -43.68 0.89 -23.90
CA ALA A 314 -42.46 1.61 -23.60
C ALA A 314 -42.74 2.71 -22.56
N LYS A 315 -41.94 2.78 -21.53
CA LYS A 315 -42.05 3.76 -20.44
C LYS A 315 -40.81 4.66 -20.43
N SER A 316 -41.03 5.91 -20.05
CA SER A 316 -39.99 6.91 -19.82
C SER A 316 -39.96 7.26 -18.35
N PHE A 317 -38.85 7.04 -17.72
CA PHE A 317 -38.58 7.42 -16.34
C PHE A 317 -37.63 8.61 -16.33
N LYS A 318 -38.13 9.77 -15.91
CA LYS A 318 -37.37 11.01 -15.79
C LYS A 318 -37.13 11.32 -14.33
N VAL A 319 -35.94 11.76 -14.01
CA VAL A 319 -35.58 12.25 -12.68
C VAL A 319 -34.97 13.65 -12.84
N TYR A 320 -35.54 14.60 -12.16
CA TYR A 320 -35.02 15.94 -12.03
C TYR A 320 -34.38 16.09 -10.66
N PHE A 321 -33.16 16.61 -10.63
CA PHE A 321 -32.41 16.77 -9.39
C PHE A 321 -32.17 18.24 -9.06
N ASP A 322 -32.25 18.57 -7.78
CA ASP A 322 -31.74 19.82 -7.23
C ASP A 322 -30.89 19.53 -5.99
N GLY A 323 -29.99 20.47 -5.69
CA GLY A 323 -29.09 20.33 -4.54
C GLY A 323 -27.69 19.87 -4.87
N GLN A 324 -26.94 19.56 -3.83
CA GLN A 324 -25.53 19.18 -3.94
C GLN A 324 -25.03 18.45 -2.71
N GLU A 325 -23.94 17.72 -2.89
CA GLU A 325 -23.14 17.14 -1.83
C GLU A 325 -21.77 17.82 -1.77
N LYS A 326 -21.32 18.15 -0.57
CA LYS A 326 -19.99 18.71 -0.30
C LYS A 326 -19.34 17.98 0.84
N ASP A 327 -18.17 17.39 0.55
CA ASP A 327 -17.39 16.71 1.55
C ASP A 327 -15.99 17.30 1.65
N ASN A 328 -15.50 17.34 2.86
CA ASN A 328 -14.18 17.87 3.18
C ASN A 328 -13.47 16.92 4.13
N PHE A 329 -12.25 16.49 3.74
CA PHE A 329 -11.41 15.60 4.52
C PHE A 329 -10.04 16.25 4.71
N LYS A 330 -9.76 16.69 5.94
CA LYS A 330 -8.47 17.26 6.32
C LYS A 330 -7.70 16.26 7.18
N THR A 331 -6.48 15.95 6.76
CA THR A 331 -5.62 14.99 7.46
C THR A 331 -4.27 15.62 7.78
N LEU A 332 -3.83 15.39 8.99
CA LEU A 332 -2.48 15.70 9.45
C LEU A 332 -1.84 14.41 9.96
N PHE A 333 -0.70 14.06 9.42
CA PHE A 333 0.12 12.95 9.88
C PHE A 333 1.52 13.44 10.19
N GLY A 334 2.05 13.03 11.33
CA GLY A 334 3.42 13.30 11.73
C GLY A 334 4.04 12.08 12.38
N ALA A 335 5.32 11.83 12.10
CA ALA A 335 6.03 10.70 12.68
C ALA A 335 7.51 11.02 12.91
N ALA A 336 8.09 10.40 13.92
CA ALA A 336 9.51 10.50 14.24
C ALA A 336 10.06 9.14 14.68
N THR A 337 11.27 8.81 14.22
CA THR A 337 12.00 7.61 14.60
C THR A 337 13.40 8.01 15.08
N LEU A 338 13.69 7.76 16.33
CA LEU A 338 15.02 7.91 16.91
C LEU A 338 15.67 6.55 17.03
N THR A 339 16.77 6.32 16.29
CA THR A 339 17.48 5.03 16.28
C THR A 339 18.85 5.16 16.91
N ARG A 340 19.17 4.23 17.80
CA ARG A 340 20.51 4.02 18.35
C ARG A 340 21.11 2.74 17.81
N HIS A 341 22.22 2.85 17.09
CA HIS A 341 23.03 1.74 16.64
C HIS A 341 24.08 1.41 17.68
N PHE A 342 24.06 0.18 18.19
CA PHE A 342 25.11 -0.33 19.10
C PHE A 342 26.31 -0.85 18.29
N ASN A 343 26.01 -1.48 17.17
CA ASN A 343 26.93 -1.92 16.13
C ASN A 343 26.18 -2.00 14.77
N PRO A 344 26.84 -2.31 13.65
CA PRO A 344 26.17 -2.37 12.33
C PRO A 344 25.01 -3.37 12.25
N GLN A 345 24.96 -4.36 13.15
CA GLN A 345 23.96 -5.44 13.14
C GLN A 345 22.89 -5.29 14.24
N THR A 346 23.12 -4.40 15.23
CA THR A 346 22.24 -4.25 16.39
C THR A 346 21.79 -2.82 16.57
N PHE A 347 20.49 -2.60 16.59
CA PHE A 347 19.93 -1.30 16.87
C PHE A 347 18.66 -1.36 17.73
N LEU A 348 18.36 -0.25 18.35
CA LEU A 348 17.12 0.04 19.07
C LEU A 348 16.51 1.32 18.48
N ALA A 349 15.26 1.28 18.07
CA ALA A 349 14.55 2.42 17.54
C ALA A 349 13.29 2.74 18.36
N LEU A 350 13.16 4.00 18.75
CA LEU A 350 11.95 4.56 19.34
C LEU A 350 11.18 5.28 18.24
N GLN A 351 9.92 4.90 18.05
CA GLN A 351 9.03 5.45 17.03
C GLN A 351 7.84 6.14 17.70
N ALA A 352 7.50 7.33 17.25
CA ALA A 352 6.29 8.02 17.64
C ALA A 352 5.56 8.51 16.39
N SER A 353 4.24 8.36 16.34
CA SER A 353 3.44 8.93 15.26
C SER A 353 2.10 9.45 15.76
N SER A 354 1.58 10.46 15.09
CA SER A 354 0.28 11.05 15.33
C SER A 354 -0.45 11.23 14.02
N PHE A 355 -1.69 10.78 13.98
CA PHE A 355 -2.62 10.95 12.88
C PHE A 355 -3.85 11.68 13.37
N ALA A 356 -4.22 12.77 12.73
CA ALA A 356 -5.42 13.52 13.01
C ALA A 356 -6.21 13.73 11.73
N THR A 357 -7.50 13.40 11.73
CA THR A 357 -8.39 13.67 10.60
C THR A 357 -9.66 14.35 11.06
N GLN A 358 -10.17 15.24 10.22
CA GLN A 358 -11.49 15.84 10.33
C GLN A 358 -12.23 15.59 9.02
N GLU A 359 -13.32 14.84 9.12
CA GLU A 359 -14.18 14.48 8.00
C GLU A 359 -15.51 15.20 8.17
N GLN A 360 -15.98 15.80 7.10
CA GLN A 360 -17.28 16.48 7.05
C GLN A 360 -17.97 16.06 5.76
N GLU A 361 -19.15 15.49 5.90
CA GLU A 361 -20.03 15.11 4.79
C GLU A 361 -21.32 15.92 4.92
N THR A 362 -21.66 16.67 3.89
CA THR A 362 -22.88 17.51 3.89
C THR A 362 -23.58 17.38 2.55
N TYR A 363 -24.82 16.99 2.58
CA TYR A 363 -25.65 17.01 1.39
C TYR A 363 -27.07 17.47 1.69
N ASP A 364 -27.64 18.12 0.70
CA ASP A 364 -29.07 18.44 0.54
C ASP A 364 -29.39 18.13 -0.91
N ILE A 365 -30.10 17.04 -1.15
CA ILE A 365 -30.47 16.59 -2.49
C ILE A 365 -31.96 16.34 -2.52
N GLN A 366 -32.63 16.98 -3.48
CA GLN A 366 -34.01 16.74 -3.83
C GLN A 366 -34.06 16.08 -5.20
N GLY A 367 -34.91 15.07 -5.36
CA GLY A 367 -35.19 14.44 -6.64
C GLY A 367 -36.70 14.37 -6.88
N GLU A 368 -37.13 14.76 -8.07
CA GLU A 368 -38.47 14.55 -8.57
C GLU A 368 -38.43 13.54 -9.70
N TYR A 369 -39.19 12.46 -9.59
CA TYR A 369 -39.22 11.42 -10.60
C TYR A 369 -40.60 11.29 -11.22
N TRP A 370 -40.60 11.13 -12.55
CA TRP A 370 -41.79 11.06 -13.39
C TRP A 370 -41.72 9.77 -14.20
N LEU A 371 -42.76 8.95 -14.05
CA LEU A 371 -42.94 7.75 -14.88
C LEU A 371 -44.04 8.08 -15.88
N ASN A 372 -43.71 8.09 -17.17
CA ASN A 372 -44.64 8.36 -18.26
C ASN A 372 -44.67 7.17 -19.21
N GLU A 373 -45.80 7.01 -19.89
CA GLU A 373 -45.84 6.19 -21.09
C GLU A 373 -45.02 6.87 -22.21
N ALA A 374 -44.08 6.16 -22.83
CA ALA A 374 -43.14 6.79 -23.75
C ALA A 374 -43.78 7.24 -25.07
N THR A 375 -44.87 6.60 -25.47
CA THR A 375 -45.60 6.88 -26.72
C THR A 375 -46.62 7.96 -26.58
N THR A 376 -47.44 7.94 -25.53
CA THR A 376 -48.55 8.88 -25.30
C THR A 376 -48.15 10.05 -24.42
N GLN A 377 -47.01 9.98 -23.74
CA GLN A 377 -46.58 10.92 -22.70
C GLN A 377 -47.58 11.00 -21.51
N GLU A 378 -48.43 10.00 -21.39
CA GLU A 378 -49.35 9.91 -20.25
C GLU A 378 -48.58 9.69 -18.96
N GLN A 379 -48.88 10.49 -17.95
CA GLN A 379 -48.24 10.41 -16.65
C GLN A 379 -48.79 9.22 -15.85
N LEU A 380 -47.94 8.24 -15.58
CA LEU A 380 -48.27 7.03 -14.81
C LEU A 380 -47.99 7.19 -13.32
N GLY A 381 -47.02 8.03 -12.97
CA GLY A 381 -46.66 8.26 -11.58
C GLY A 381 -45.65 9.38 -11.42
N VAL A 382 -45.77 10.08 -10.31
CA VAL A 382 -44.84 11.14 -9.87
C VAL A 382 -44.45 10.86 -8.43
N GLY A 383 -43.23 11.14 -8.08
CA GLY A 383 -42.79 11.06 -6.70
C GLY A 383 -41.64 12.02 -6.43
N THR A 384 -41.49 12.37 -5.20
CA THR A 384 -40.42 13.25 -4.72
C THR A 384 -39.67 12.61 -3.57
N TYR A 385 -38.39 12.79 -3.54
CA TYR A 385 -37.59 12.46 -2.36
C TYR A 385 -36.69 13.63 -2.00
N MET A 386 -36.36 13.72 -0.72
CA MET A 386 -35.44 14.72 -0.20
C MET A 386 -34.52 14.07 0.83
N GLU A 387 -33.20 14.18 0.58
CA GLU A 387 -32.15 13.67 1.44
C GLU A 387 -31.35 14.80 2.06
N HIS A 388 -31.04 14.65 3.34
CA HIS A 388 -30.26 15.62 4.10
C HIS A 388 -29.22 14.91 4.97
N ALA A 389 -27.98 15.42 4.98
CA ALA A 389 -26.98 14.99 5.95
C ALA A 389 -26.08 16.13 6.42
N ARG A 390 -25.67 16.02 7.68
CA ARG A 390 -24.68 16.86 8.34
C ARG A 390 -23.83 15.98 9.24
N ASN A 391 -22.84 15.32 8.66
CA ASN A 391 -21.98 14.38 9.35
C ASN A 391 -20.61 14.97 9.62
N ARG A 392 -20.11 14.77 10.81
CA ARG A 392 -18.75 15.17 11.21
C ARG A 392 -18.10 14.05 11.99
N LEU A 393 -16.90 13.67 11.57
CA LEU A 393 -16.06 12.74 12.28
C LEU A 393 -14.69 13.40 12.53
N LYS A 394 -14.20 13.28 13.76
CA LYS A 394 -12.85 13.66 14.14
C LYS A 394 -12.16 12.45 14.73
N ALA A 395 -11.01 12.07 14.18
CA ALA A 395 -10.19 10.99 14.72
C ALA A 395 -8.79 11.49 15.01
N ASN A 396 -8.31 11.19 16.21
CA ASN A 396 -6.93 11.41 16.63
C ASN A 396 -6.36 10.07 17.07
N VAL A 397 -5.27 9.67 16.46
CA VAL A 397 -4.59 8.41 16.76
C VAL A 397 -3.13 8.69 17.06
N PHE A 398 -2.68 8.29 18.22
CA PHE A 398 -1.29 8.41 18.64
C PHE A 398 -0.69 7.02 18.80
N ASN A 399 0.52 6.80 18.26
CA ASN A 399 1.27 5.57 18.42
C ASN A 399 2.64 5.85 19.00
N LEU A 400 3.07 4.98 19.91
CA LEU A 400 4.42 4.93 20.45
C LEU A 400 4.94 3.50 20.33
N GLY A 401 6.07 3.31 19.68
CA GLY A 401 6.64 1.99 19.41
C GLY A 401 8.12 1.90 19.75
N LEU A 402 8.55 0.74 20.18
CA LEU A 402 9.95 0.38 20.40
C LEU A 402 10.28 -0.80 19.50
N ARG A 403 11.39 -0.71 18.76
CA ARG A 403 11.86 -1.75 17.84
C ARG A 403 13.29 -2.14 18.18
N PHE A 404 13.52 -3.41 18.33
CA PHE A 404 14.85 -3.98 18.53
C PHE A 404 15.16 -4.93 17.39
N ARG A 405 16.38 -4.87 16.86
CA ARG A 405 16.92 -5.84 15.91
C ARG A 405 18.36 -6.14 16.23
N THR A 406 18.70 -7.43 16.13
CA THR A 406 20.09 -7.88 16.20
C THR A 406 20.30 -9.06 15.25
N GLN A 407 21.50 -9.15 14.70
CA GLN A 407 21.93 -10.30 13.92
C GLN A 407 23.05 -11.02 14.69
N VAL A 408 22.84 -12.31 14.94
CA VAL A 408 23.79 -13.18 15.63
C VAL A 408 24.02 -14.41 14.75
N LYS A 409 25.18 -14.50 14.12
CA LYS A 409 25.48 -15.55 13.12
C LYS A 409 24.41 -15.58 12.02
N ASP A 410 23.73 -16.71 11.86
CA ASP A 410 22.72 -16.98 10.84
C ASP A 410 21.29 -16.62 11.30
N HIS A 411 21.14 -16.01 12.47
CA HIS A 411 19.87 -15.59 13.06
C HIS A 411 19.72 -14.08 12.99
N THR A 412 18.54 -13.61 12.56
CA THR A 412 18.15 -12.22 12.65
C THR A 412 16.94 -12.09 13.57
N LEU A 413 17.21 -11.71 14.81
CA LEU A 413 16.20 -11.53 15.85
C LEU A 413 15.60 -10.12 15.76
N GLN A 414 14.29 -10.03 15.81
CA GLN A 414 13.55 -8.77 15.85
C GLN A 414 12.47 -8.86 16.92
N ALA A 415 12.29 -7.77 17.65
CA ALA A 415 11.22 -7.63 18.62
C ALA A 415 10.69 -6.20 18.64
N GLY A 416 9.44 -6.03 18.98
CA GLY A 416 8.85 -4.71 19.11
C GLY A 416 7.64 -4.71 20.02
N VAL A 417 7.37 -3.52 20.55
CA VAL A 417 6.18 -3.22 21.36
C VAL A 417 5.59 -1.93 20.83
N ASP A 418 4.28 -1.88 20.68
CA ASP A 418 3.52 -0.72 20.26
C ASP A 418 2.39 -0.44 21.24
N TRP A 419 2.23 0.82 21.55
CA TRP A 419 1.04 1.34 22.21
C TRP A 419 0.37 2.34 21.28
N ARG A 420 -0.94 2.13 21.04
CA ARG A 420 -1.79 3.00 20.22
C ARG A 420 -2.95 3.49 21.05
N ARG A 421 -3.19 4.79 21.02
CA ARG A 421 -4.38 5.43 21.59
C ARG A 421 -5.22 6.02 20.47
N GLU A 422 -6.47 5.59 20.40
CA GLU A 422 -7.47 6.07 19.45
C GLU A 422 -8.50 6.92 20.18
N HIS A 423 -8.79 8.11 19.65
CA HIS A 423 -9.85 8.98 20.16
C HIS A 423 -10.66 9.50 18.97
N ILE A 424 -11.88 8.99 18.81
CA ILE A 424 -12.75 9.25 17.67
C ILE A 424 -14.07 9.81 18.18
N ARG A 425 -14.49 10.93 17.61
CA ARG A 425 -15.79 11.57 17.87
C ARG A 425 -16.57 11.68 16.58
N GLU A 426 -17.79 11.19 16.58
CA GLU A 426 -18.73 11.28 15.49
C GLU A 426 -19.99 12.04 15.94
N ASN A 427 -20.47 12.92 15.06
CA ASN A 427 -21.77 13.54 15.16
C ASN A 427 -22.42 13.41 13.79
N ALA A 428 -23.47 12.61 13.69
CA ALA A 428 -24.21 12.36 12.46
C ALA A 428 -25.67 12.78 12.62
N ARG A 429 -26.16 13.46 11.60
CA ARG A 429 -27.57 13.83 11.47
C ARG A 429 -27.95 13.64 10.02
N GLU A 430 -28.82 12.66 9.79
CA GLU A 430 -29.32 12.33 8.46
C GLU A 430 -30.82 12.12 8.53
N TRP A 431 -31.51 12.48 7.44
CA TRP A 431 -32.92 12.15 7.26
C TRP A 431 -33.25 12.06 5.76
N GLU A 432 -34.28 11.28 5.46
CA GLU A 432 -34.85 11.13 4.14
C GLU A 432 -36.38 11.22 4.22
N MET A 433 -36.93 12.03 3.36
CA MET A 433 -38.37 12.11 3.11
C MET A 433 -38.64 11.61 1.70
N ARG A 434 -39.72 10.88 1.54
CA ARG A 434 -40.11 10.32 0.24
C ARG A 434 -41.62 10.28 0.09
N ASP A 435 -42.06 10.52 -1.17
CA ASP A 435 -43.40 10.21 -1.66
C ASP A 435 -43.26 9.35 -2.93
N SER A 436 -44.14 8.41 -3.12
CA SER A 436 -44.07 7.44 -4.23
C SER A 436 -45.38 7.26 -4.99
N MET A 437 -46.36 8.14 -4.81
CA MET A 437 -47.67 8.01 -5.42
C MET A 437 -48.32 6.61 -5.27
N GLY A 438 -47.99 5.91 -4.17
CA GLY A 438 -48.53 4.59 -3.87
C GLY A 438 -47.80 3.39 -4.50
N TYR A 439 -46.71 3.57 -5.25
CA TYR A 439 -45.97 2.45 -5.83
C TYR A 439 -45.12 1.69 -4.82
N SER A 440 -44.47 2.38 -3.91
CA SER A 440 -43.61 1.75 -2.88
C SER A 440 -44.00 2.15 -1.45
N LEU A 441 -44.76 3.22 -1.28
CA LEU A 441 -45.25 3.72 -0.01
C LEU A 441 -46.72 4.09 -0.16
N PRO A 442 -47.56 4.10 0.91
CA PRO A 442 -48.89 4.68 0.87
C PRO A 442 -48.82 6.13 0.40
N ALA A 443 -49.62 6.48 -0.61
CA ALA A 443 -49.67 7.84 -1.11
C ALA A 443 -50.40 8.75 -0.11
N GLU A 444 -49.75 9.84 0.28
CA GLU A 444 -50.36 10.95 0.97
C GLU A 444 -50.22 12.20 0.08
N PRO A 445 -51.29 12.68 -0.58
CA PRO A 445 -51.18 13.60 -1.70
C PRO A 445 -50.56 14.96 -1.37
N ASP A 446 -50.54 15.35 -0.11
CA ASP A 446 -50.14 16.69 0.29
C ASP A 446 -48.87 16.78 1.13
N ARG A 447 -48.14 15.63 1.33
CA ARG A 447 -46.92 15.64 2.14
C ARG A 447 -45.94 14.52 1.83
N LEU A 448 -44.66 14.84 1.98
CA LEU A 448 -43.56 13.84 1.99
C LEU A 448 -43.54 13.10 3.34
N MET A 449 -43.38 11.79 3.29
CA MET A 449 -43.24 10.96 4.47
C MET A 449 -41.77 10.86 4.90
N LEU A 450 -41.52 11.04 6.20
CA LEU A 450 -40.22 10.74 6.80
C LEU A 450 -40.03 9.24 6.87
N ILE A 451 -39.16 8.69 6.00
CA ILE A 451 -38.90 7.25 5.93
C ILE A 451 -37.63 6.82 6.66
N TYR A 452 -36.72 7.77 6.83
CA TYR A 452 -35.45 7.55 7.49
C TYR A 452 -35.07 8.79 8.30
N SER A 453 -34.65 8.58 9.53
CA SER A 453 -34.03 9.61 10.35
C SER A 453 -32.99 9.00 11.28
N GLN A 454 -31.77 9.49 11.21
CA GLN A 454 -30.68 9.09 12.07
C GLN A 454 -30.09 10.29 12.78
N ARG A 455 -29.94 10.17 14.08
CA ARG A 455 -29.15 11.11 14.88
C ARG A 455 -28.27 10.32 15.81
N SER A 456 -26.95 10.52 15.69
CA SER A 456 -25.98 9.86 16.58
C SER A 456 -24.91 10.84 17.03
N GLN A 457 -24.49 10.65 18.29
CA GLN A 457 -23.33 11.32 18.85
C GLN A 457 -22.53 10.27 19.60
N ASN A 458 -21.46 9.83 19.01
CA ASN A 458 -20.65 8.72 19.51
C ASN A 458 -19.21 9.17 19.79
N GLU A 459 -18.62 8.59 20.84
CA GLU A 459 -17.22 8.79 21.19
C GLU A 459 -16.57 7.44 21.46
N LEU A 460 -15.44 7.18 20.79
CA LEU A 460 -14.57 6.05 21.04
C LEU A 460 -13.25 6.55 21.63
N THR A 461 -12.92 6.07 22.80
CA THR A 461 -11.57 6.20 23.36
C THR A 461 -11.08 4.81 23.72
N ALA A 462 -10.01 4.36 23.05
CA ALA A 462 -9.49 3.02 23.21
C ALA A 462 -7.97 2.99 23.13
N ASN A 463 -7.37 2.00 23.82
CA ASN A 463 -5.95 1.73 23.76
C ASN A 463 -5.72 0.32 23.21
N ARG A 464 -4.69 0.20 22.37
CA ARG A 464 -4.19 -1.09 21.89
C ARG A 464 -2.73 -1.23 22.32
N LEU A 465 -2.41 -2.38 22.86
CA LEU A 465 -1.04 -2.77 23.20
C LEU A 465 -0.70 -3.99 22.34
N GLU A 466 0.37 -3.88 21.56
CA GLU A 466 0.82 -4.92 20.67
C GLU A 466 2.29 -5.22 20.94
N ALA A 467 2.67 -6.48 20.86
CA ALA A 467 4.06 -6.90 20.98
C ALA A 467 4.34 -8.01 19.97
N TYR A 468 5.53 -8.03 19.43
CA TYR A 468 5.97 -9.14 18.58
C TYR A 468 7.41 -9.53 18.84
N THR A 469 7.70 -10.78 18.53
CA THR A 469 9.06 -11.30 18.41
C THR A 469 9.13 -12.22 17.21
N GLN A 470 10.23 -12.15 16.48
CA GLN A 470 10.50 -13.05 15.34
C GLN A 470 11.98 -13.31 15.19
N ASP A 471 12.30 -14.47 14.62
CA ASP A 471 13.63 -14.83 14.19
C ASP A 471 13.59 -15.27 12.72
N ALA A 472 14.56 -14.80 11.95
CA ALA A 472 14.82 -15.28 10.61
C ALA A 472 16.15 -16.05 10.65
N TRP A 473 16.04 -17.36 10.55
CA TRP A 473 17.15 -18.32 10.60
C TRP A 473 17.50 -18.82 9.21
N ARG A 474 18.75 -18.65 8.86
CA ARG A 474 19.31 -19.06 7.58
C ARG A 474 20.26 -20.24 7.79
N PHE A 475 19.97 -21.38 7.17
CA PHE A 475 20.79 -22.56 7.30
C PHE A 475 20.90 -23.33 5.98
N LYS A 476 22.02 -24.02 5.80
CA LYS A 476 22.32 -24.81 4.61
C LYS A 476 22.25 -26.31 4.94
N THR A 477 21.62 -27.05 4.03
CA THR A 477 21.57 -28.53 4.05
C THR A 477 21.96 -29.07 2.68
N ASP A 478 22.02 -30.39 2.53
CA ASP A 478 22.28 -31.04 1.24
C ASP A 478 21.19 -30.77 0.21
N ILE A 479 19.95 -30.53 0.67
CA ILE A 479 18.79 -30.20 -0.18
C ILE A 479 18.90 -28.77 -0.74
N GLY A 480 19.48 -27.85 0.01
CA GLY A 480 19.62 -26.45 -0.39
C GLY A 480 19.83 -25.48 0.76
N LEU A 481 19.67 -24.20 0.45
CA LEU A 481 19.69 -23.11 1.42
C LEU A 481 18.26 -22.79 1.86
N PHE A 482 18.03 -22.90 3.15
CA PHE A 482 16.75 -22.56 3.79
C PHE A 482 16.81 -21.18 4.45
N ASN A 483 15.70 -20.46 4.36
CA ASN A 483 15.44 -19.26 5.14
C ASN A 483 14.11 -19.48 5.88
N LEU A 484 14.15 -19.72 7.18
CA LEU A 484 13.02 -19.95 8.05
C LEU A 484 12.76 -18.70 8.87
N THR A 485 11.63 -18.05 8.67
CA THR A 485 11.19 -16.95 9.53
C THR A 485 9.98 -17.41 10.34
N TYR A 486 10.09 -17.33 11.64
CA TYR A 486 9.00 -17.65 12.56
C TYR A 486 8.86 -16.56 13.61
N GLY A 487 7.65 -16.33 14.02
CA GLY A 487 7.38 -15.25 14.97
C GLY A 487 6.01 -15.36 15.62
N LEU A 488 5.88 -14.58 16.66
CA LEU A 488 4.67 -14.50 17.47
C LEU A 488 4.30 -13.05 17.67
N ARG A 489 3.03 -12.72 17.50
CA ARG A 489 2.48 -11.41 17.81
C ARG A 489 1.37 -11.54 18.83
N LEU A 490 1.36 -10.66 19.83
CA LEU A 490 0.34 -10.50 20.84
C LEU A 490 -0.31 -9.13 20.65
N ALA A 491 -1.64 -9.06 20.66
CA ALA A 491 -2.39 -7.82 20.61
C ALA A 491 -3.47 -7.80 21.69
N HIS A 492 -3.58 -6.71 22.44
CA HIS A 492 -4.64 -6.48 23.41
C HIS A 492 -5.36 -5.17 23.11
N TRP A 493 -6.70 -5.22 23.05
CA TRP A 493 -7.55 -4.06 22.85
C TRP A 493 -8.46 -3.86 24.05
N ASP A 494 -8.39 -2.70 24.69
CA ASP A 494 -9.14 -2.43 25.92
C ASP A 494 -10.65 -2.17 25.68
N TRP A 495 -11.05 -1.80 24.46
CA TRP A 495 -12.44 -1.55 24.09
C TRP A 495 -13.35 -2.76 24.29
N ASN A 496 -12.95 -3.90 23.76
CA ASN A 496 -13.67 -5.18 23.87
C ASN A 496 -12.97 -6.19 24.79
N LYS A 497 -11.85 -5.79 25.45
CA LYS A 497 -11.01 -6.63 26.33
C LYS A 497 -10.45 -7.89 25.64
N GLU A 498 -10.31 -7.85 24.33
CA GLU A 498 -9.82 -8.98 23.54
C GLU A 498 -8.29 -9.05 23.58
N THR A 499 -7.77 -10.27 23.79
CA THR A 499 -6.33 -10.55 23.69
C THR A 499 -6.14 -11.63 22.64
N LEU A 500 -5.31 -11.36 21.65
CA LEU A 500 -5.12 -12.17 20.45
C LEU A 500 -3.66 -12.61 20.35
N LEU A 501 -3.47 -13.86 19.93
CA LEU A 501 -2.15 -14.44 19.68
C LEU A 501 -2.06 -14.86 18.21
N SER A 502 -1.04 -14.34 17.50
CA SER A 502 -0.85 -14.50 16.05
C SER A 502 0.50 -15.18 15.77
N PRO A 503 0.59 -16.52 15.81
CA PRO A 503 1.78 -17.22 15.33
C PRO A 503 1.85 -17.14 13.81
N ARG A 504 3.07 -16.92 13.28
CA ARG A 504 3.36 -16.82 11.85
C ARG A 504 4.65 -17.54 11.51
N LEU A 505 4.68 -18.17 10.35
CA LEU A 505 5.82 -18.93 9.86
C LEU A 505 5.94 -18.75 8.35
N SER A 506 7.15 -18.52 7.87
CA SER A 506 7.48 -18.62 6.46
C SER A 506 8.77 -19.39 6.24
N LEU A 507 8.81 -20.20 5.20
CA LEU A 507 9.95 -21.03 4.81
C LEU A 507 10.26 -20.77 3.35
N GLY A 508 11.48 -20.34 3.07
CA GLY A 508 12.02 -20.23 1.72
C GLY A 508 13.09 -21.28 1.49
N LEU A 509 13.13 -21.88 0.31
CA LEU A 509 14.11 -22.86 -0.11
C LEU A 509 14.73 -22.48 -1.46
N LEU A 510 16.05 -22.43 -1.47
CA LEU A 510 16.89 -22.41 -2.66
C LEU A 510 17.47 -23.80 -2.83
N PRO A 511 16.96 -24.62 -3.77
CA PRO A 511 17.38 -26.01 -3.87
C PRO A 511 18.80 -26.13 -4.43
N SER A 512 19.56 -27.11 -3.95
CA SER A 512 20.93 -27.37 -4.41
C SER A 512 21.01 -27.89 -5.86
N PHE A 513 19.91 -28.51 -6.36
CA PHE A 513 19.85 -29.06 -7.71
C PHE A 513 19.70 -27.99 -8.81
N SER A 514 19.24 -26.77 -8.46
CA SER A 514 19.05 -25.69 -9.43
C SER A 514 19.06 -24.31 -8.77
N ASN A 515 19.89 -23.43 -9.31
CA ASN A 515 19.94 -22.03 -8.88
C ASN A 515 18.79 -21.18 -9.46
N ASN A 516 17.96 -21.76 -10.33
CA ASN A 516 16.89 -21.05 -11.03
C ASN A 516 15.54 -21.18 -10.32
N TRP A 517 15.39 -22.14 -9.42
CA TRP A 517 14.18 -22.38 -8.65
C TRP A 517 14.26 -21.80 -7.26
N THR A 518 13.14 -21.26 -6.79
CA THR A 518 12.91 -20.91 -5.40
C THR A 518 11.55 -21.41 -5.00
N PHE A 519 11.43 -22.01 -3.82
CA PHE A 519 10.15 -22.43 -3.26
C PHE A 519 9.88 -21.66 -1.98
N ARG A 520 8.61 -21.34 -1.75
CA ARG A 520 8.15 -20.62 -0.56
C ARG A 520 6.91 -21.29 0.02
N PHE A 521 6.86 -21.34 1.32
CA PHE A 521 5.67 -21.72 2.08
C PHE A 521 5.46 -20.69 3.19
N ALA A 522 4.23 -20.25 3.40
CA ALA A 522 3.90 -19.39 4.53
C ALA A 522 2.54 -19.74 5.12
N THR A 523 2.45 -19.64 6.44
CA THR A 523 1.20 -19.83 7.18
C THR A 523 1.18 -18.95 8.42
N GLY A 524 -0.01 -18.62 8.89
CA GLY A 524 -0.15 -17.82 10.11
C GLY A 524 -1.58 -17.41 10.39
N PHE A 525 -1.74 -16.87 11.59
CA PHE A 525 -2.97 -16.27 12.06
C PHE A 525 -2.88 -14.75 11.91
N TYR A 526 -3.92 -14.16 11.32
CA TYR A 526 -4.02 -12.74 11.08
C TYR A 526 -5.35 -12.25 11.61
N TYR A 527 -5.30 -11.23 12.45
CA TYR A 527 -6.51 -10.64 13.03
C TYR A 527 -6.61 -9.18 12.59
N GLN A 528 -7.82 -8.73 12.36
CA GLN A 528 -8.10 -7.33 12.09
C GLN A 528 -9.14 -6.83 13.07
N ALA A 529 -8.73 -5.93 13.94
CA ALA A 529 -9.67 -5.26 14.82
C ALA A 529 -10.64 -4.40 14.01
N PRO A 530 -11.92 -4.35 14.38
CA PRO A 530 -12.90 -3.52 13.72
C PRO A 530 -12.47 -2.05 13.70
N PHE A 531 -12.65 -1.39 12.57
CA PHE A 531 -12.52 0.06 12.52
C PHE A 531 -13.83 0.74 12.95
N TYR A 532 -13.79 2.04 13.16
CA TYR A 532 -14.88 2.77 13.80
C TYR A 532 -16.26 2.53 13.16
N LYS A 533 -16.37 2.55 11.81
CA LYS A 533 -17.66 2.35 11.15
C LYS A 533 -18.22 0.92 11.33
N GLU A 534 -17.36 -0.09 11.48
CA GLU A 534 -17.76 -1.48 11.77
C GLU A 534 -18.28 -1.68 13.19
N LEU A 535 -17.94 -0.77 14.14
CA LEU A 535 -18.44 -0.82 15.52
C LEU A 535 -19.89 -0.34 15.65
N ARG A 536 -20.43 0.31 14.64
CA ARG A 536 -21.77 0.92 14.68
C ARG A 536 -22.84 -0.17 14.62
N ASP A 537 -23.57 -0.37 15.72
CA ASP A 537 -24.77 -1.19 15.78
C ASP A 537 -25.99 -0.26 15.66
N THR A 538 -26.78 -0.45 14.61
CA THR A 538 -27.89 0.40 14.28
C THR A 538 -29.20 -0.29 14.66
N THR A 539 -29.99 0.34 15.49
CA THR A 539 -31.35 -0.09 15.83
C THR A 539 -32.37 0.80 15.13
N ASN A 540 -33.39 0.19 14.56
CA ASN A 540 -34.49 0.90 13.90
C ASN A 540 -35.77 0.75 14.71
N THR A 541 -36.41 1.87 15.04
CA THR A 541 -37.73 1.92 15.68
C THR A 541 -38.60 2.88 14.87
N ALA A 542 -39.50 2.30 14.06
CA ALA A 542 -40.45 3.06 13.22
C ALA A 542 -39.80 4.15 12.32
N GLY A 543 -38.67 3.80 11.65
CA GLY A 543 -37.96 4.74 10.76
C GLY A 543 -36.97 5.66 11.47
N ILE A 544 -36.92 5.64 12.80
CA ILE A 544 -35.92 6.36 13.59
C ILE A 544 -34.77 5.42 13.92
N PHE A 545 -33.60 5.75 13.41
CA PHE A 545 -32.38 4.98 13.60
C PHE A 545 -31.54 5.57 14.73
N SER A 546 -31.21 4.73 15.70
CA SER A 546 -30.25 5.04 16.76
C SER A 546 -29.00 4.22 16.56
N VAL A 547 -27.84 4.86 16.65
CA VAL A 547 -26.54 4.21 16.45
C VAL A 547 -25.76 4.24 17.76
N ILE A 548 -25.36 3.06 18.20
CA ILE A 548 -24.50 2.87 19.36
C ILE A 548 -23.23 2.11 18.96
N LEU A 549 -22.15 2.26 19.73
CA LEU A 549 -20.93 1.52 19.47
C LEU A 549 -20.96 0.18 20.21
N ASN A 550 -20.85 -0.91 19.45
CA ASN A 550 -20.86 -2.26 19.97
C ASN A 550 -19.52 -2.60 20.67
N LYS A 551 -19.56 -2.86 21.97
CA LYS A 551 -18.40 -3.31 22.75
C LYS A 551 -18.17 -4.82 22.71
N GLY A 552 -19.14 -5.60 22.27
CA GLY A 552 -19.06 -7.06 22.19
C GLY A 552 -18.49 -7.59 20.88
N ILE A 553 -18.19 -6.71 19.93
CA ILE A 553 -17.68 -7.10 18.62
C ILE A 553 -16.23 -7.59 18.73
N LYS A 554 -15.93 -8.69 18.03
CA LYS A 554 -14.61 -9.32 18.02
C LYS A 554 -13.81 -8.95 16.79
N SER A 555 -12.49 -9.09 16.87
CA SER A 555 -11.62 -8.97 15.72
C SER A 555 -11.95 -10.05 14.67
N GLN A 556 -11.93 -9.64 13.42
CA GLN A 556 -12.04 -10.53 12.27
C GLN A 556 -10.75 -11.35 12.16
N ARG A 557 -10.81 -12.59 11.69
CA ARG A 557 -9.68 -13.51 11.64
C ARG A 557 -9.54 -14.16 10.27
N SER A 558 -8.30 -14.19 9.78
CA SER A 558 -7.90 -14.96 8.60
C SER A 558 -6.73 -15.88 8.96
N ILE A 559 -6.80 -17.15 8.53
CA ILE A 559 -5.70 -18.10 8.61
C ILE A 559 -5.20 -18.31 7.19
N HIS A 560 -3.91 -18.02 6.95
CA HIS A 560 -3.33 -18.11 5.62
C HIS A 560 -2.52 -19.39 5.44
N PHE A 561 -2.62 -19.96 4.23
CA PHE A 561 -1.73 -20.98 3.68
C PHE A 561 -1.34 -20.53 2.29
N VAL A 562 -0.05 -20.31 2.08
CA VAL A 562 0.50 -19.83 0.80
C VAL A 562 1.67 -20.73 0.40
N LEU A 563 1.61 -21.28 -0.80
CA LEU A 563 2.69 -22.06 -1.40
C LEU A 563 3.08 -21.40 -2.71
N GLY A 564 4.34 -21.01 -2.83
CA GLY A 564 4.83 -20.29 -4.00
C GLY A 564 6.09 -20.90 -4.60
N SER A 565 6.30 -20.66 -5.88
CA SER A 565 7.54 -20.97 -6.56
C SER A 565 7.91 -19.88 -7.56
N ASP A 566 9.21 -19.63 -7.71
CA ASP A 566 9.76 -18.81 -8.78
C ASP A 566 10.69 -19.65 -9.64
N TYR A 567 10.60 -19.45 -10.93
CA TYR A 567 11.55 -19.98 -11.89
C TYR A 567 12.14 -18.86 -12.73
N THR A 568 13.46 -18.68 -12.65
CA THR A 568 14.19 -17.68 -13.43
C THR A 568 14.85 -18.32 -14.62
N PHE A 569 14.69 -17.75 -15.82
CA PHE A 569 15.28 -18.26 -17.05
C PHE A 569 15.65 -17.13 -17.99
N ARG A 570 16.44 -17.46 -19.02
CA ARG A 570 16.76 -16.51 -20.09
C ARG A 570 16.09 -16.95 -21.37
N MET A 571 15.40 -16.03 -22.03
CA MET A 571 14.79 -16.20 -23.34
C MET A 571 15.09 -14.97 -24.17
N LEU A 572 15.44 -15.15 -25.45
CA LEU A 572 15.81 -14.06 -26.37
C LEU A 572 16.89 -13.11 -25.81
N GLY A 573 17.84 -13.65 -25.04
CA GLY A 573 18.93 -12.88 -24.43
C GLY A 573 18.53 -12.03 -23.22
N ARG A 574 17.25 -12.07 -22.78
CA ARG A 574 16.72 -11.31 -21.63
C ARG A 574 16.38 -12.22 -20.46
N PRO A 575 16.51 -11.73 -19.22
CA PRO A 575 16.06 -12.47 -18.04
C PRO A 575 14.54 -12.45 -17.92
N PHE A 576 13.96 -13.61 -17.64
CA PHE A 576 12.54 -13.80 -17.32
C PHE A 576 12.43 -14.45 -15.94
N ARG A 577 11.35 -14.13 -15.25
CA ARG A 577 10.95 -14.77 -14.01
C ARG A 577 9.49 -15.19 -14.14
N PHE A 578 9.21 -16.45 -13.87
CA PHE A 578 7.87 -16.99 -13.76
C PHE A 578 7.56 -17.26 -12.29
N THR A 579 6.55 -16.62 -11.77
CA THR A 579 6.11 -16.75 -10.38
C THR A 579 4.75 -17.42 -10.36
N THR A 580 4.59 -18.42 -9.48
CA THR A 580 3.31 -19.08 -9.24
C THR A 580 3.07 -19.16 -7.75
N GLU A 581 1.88 -18.82 -7.29
CA GLU A 581 1.46 -18.97 -5.90
C GLU A 581 0.06 -19.58 -5.81
N ILE A 582 -0.08 -20.58 -4.95
CA ILE A 582 -1.37 -21.18 -4.56
C ILE A 582 -1.67 -20.70 -3.15
N TYR A 583 -2.87 -20.21 -2.92
CA TYR A 583 -3.25 -19.72 -1.61
C TYR A 583 -4.63 -20.23 -1.17
N TYR A 584 -4.76 -20.34 0.15
CA TYR A 584 -6.02 -20.58 0.84
C TYR A 584 -6.07 -19.71 2.10
N LYS A 585 -7.16 -18.96 2.27
CA LYS A 585 -7.45 -18.15 3.45
C LYS A 585 -8.75 -18.65 4.08
N ALA A 586 -8.71 -19.09 5.34
CA ALA A 586 -9.90 -19.41 6.12
C ALA A 586 -10.32 -18.18 6.93
N LEU A 587 -11.52 -17.66 6.68
CA LEU A 587 -12.03 -16.43 7.24
C LEU A 587 -13.10 -16.71 8.30
N SER A 588 -13.04 -16.02 9.43
CA SER A 588 -14.02 -16.16 10.51
C SER A 588 -14.21 -14.84 11.26
N ASN A 589 -15.32 -14.74 12.00
CA ASN A 589 -15.72 -13.52 12.71
C ASN A 589 -15.88 -12.31 11.78
N LEU A 590 -16.24 -12.51 10.52
CA LEU A 590 -16.39 -11.39 9.58
C LEU A 590 -17.58 -10.53 9.96
N ILE A 591 -17.43 -9.22 9.72
CA ILE A 591 -18.47 -8.21 9.91
C ILE A 591 -19.05 -7.90 8.54
N PRO A 592 -20.25 -8.40 8.22
CA PRO A 592 -20.87 -8.15 6.93
C PRO A 592 -21.35 -6.70 6.81
N TYR A 593 -21.52 -6.28 5.56
CA TYR A 593 -22.10 -5.01 5.20
C TYR A 593 -23.09 -5.19 4.04
N SER A 594 -23.97 -4.22 3.88
CA SER A 594 -24.80 -4.05 2.70
C SER A 594 -24.41 -2.75 1.98
N ILE A 595 -24.75 -2.68 0.71
CA ILE A 595 -24.62 -1.43 -0.08
C ILE A 595 -26.02 -0.91 -0.32
N ASP A 596 -26.29 0.28 0.21
CA ASP A 596 -27.54 1.00 0.00
C ASP A 596 -27.22 2.33 -0.69
N ASN A 597 -27.74 2.51 -1.90
CA ASN A 597 -27.52 3.71 -2.73
C ASN A 597 -26.06 4.19 -2.76
N VAL A 598 -25.11 3.29 -3.04
CA VAL A 598 -23.66 3.58 -3.04
C VAL A 598 -23.04 3.74 -1.63
N ARG A 599 -23.81 3.63 -0.56
CA ARG A 599 -23.32 3.71 0.82
C ARG A 599 -23.05 2.33 1.39
N ILE A 600 -21.93 2.17 2.07
CA ILE A 600 -21.60 0.93 2.81
C ILE A 600 -22.20 1.06 4.21
N VAL A 601 -23.11 0.14 4.55
CA VAL A 601 -23.75 0.03 5.85
C VAL A 601 -23.29 -1.26 6.54
N TYR A 602 -22.52 -1.15 7.59
CA TYR A 602 -22.03 -2.29 8.37
C TYR A 602 -23.08 -2.78 9.36
N TYR A 603 -23.18 -4.10 9.53
CA TYR A 603 -24.13 -4.70 10.48
C TYR A 603 -23.67 -4.59 11.95
N GLY A 604 -22.44 -4.16 12.21
CA GLY A 604 -21.92 -3.96 13.56
C GLY A 604 -21.81 -5.25 14.39
N LYS A 605 -21.79 -6.42 13.77
CA LYS A 605 -21.79 -7.74 14.42
C LYS A 605 -20.97 -8.76 13.61
N ASN A 606 -20.32 -9.69 14.31
CA ASN A 606 -19.59 -10.81 13.70
C ASN A 606 -20.56 -11.91 13.27
N LEU A 607 -21.12 -11.83 12.08
CA LEU A 607 -22.17 -12.74 11.61
C LEU A 607 -21.70 -13.76 10.57
N SER A 608 -20.51 -13.56 9.97
CA SER A 608 -20.12 -14.31 8.79
C SER A 608 -18.79 -15.04 8.97
N LYS A 609 -18.62 -16.08 8.15
CA LYS A 609 -17.38 -16.81 7.92
C LYS A 609 -17.28 -17.14 6.44
N GLY A 610 -16.08 -17.37 5.95
CA GLY A 610 -15.86 -17.66 4.55
C GLY A 610 -14.47 -18.20 4.27
N TYR A 611 -14.12 -18.25 3.01
CA TYR A 611 -12.77 -18.58 2.55
C TYR A 611 -12.45 -17.85 1.24
N ALA A 612 -11.16 -17.67 0.97
CA ALA A 612 -10.66 -17.24 -0.32
C ALA A 612 -9.56 -18.21 -0.76
N THR A 613 -9.62 -18.67 -1.99
CA THR A 613 -8.63 -19.59 -2.56
C THR A 613 -8.37 -19.25 -4.02
N GLY A 614 -7.16 -19.50 -4.49
CA GLY A 614 -6.80 -19.22 -5.87
C GLY A 614 -5.37 -19.63 -6.19
N ILE A 615 -5.08 -19.46 -7.47
CA ILE A 615 -3.74 -19.64 -8.06
C ILE A 615 -3.39 -18.35 -8.78
N ASP A 616 -2.28 -17.74 -8.41
CA ASP A 616 -1.71 -16.56 -9.04
C ASP A 616 -0.50 -16.97 -9.88
N PHE A 617 -0.37 -16.41 -11.08
CA PHE A 617 0.80 -16.59 -11.93
C PHE A 617 1.08 -15.37 -12.79
#